data_e5c72d2966fa969608abed9678fa6366
#
_entry.id   e5c72d2966fa969608abed9678fa6366
#
_cell.length_a   1.000
_cell.length_b   1.000
_cell.length_c   1.000
_cell.angle_alpha   90.00
_cell.angle_beta   90.00
_cell.angle_gamma   90.00
#
_symmetry.space_group_name_H-M   'P 1'
#
loop_
_entity.id
_entity.type
_entity.pdbx_description
1 polymer ?
#
loop_
_entity_poly.entity_id
_entity_poly.type
_entity_poly.pdbx_seq_one_letter_code
_entity_poly.pdbx_strand_id
1 'polypeptide(L)'
;MKILLISNMYPSEKDKTYGTFVKMFKEGIEHTTNEIVFDCCFIRGRSKSFMVKLYKYLVFYVSIIYKTLFTKYDFIYNHQITHAAPALRFCRCFRKFKLVMNIHGGDILTIDKTSERLLDMAIPLLIDADLIVVPSEYFKNVVLNKIPGIASGQLFVSASGGVDGKVFTHGNDCGDLTGTIMYVSRIDTGKGWDVLVDAVSELKSKGKITGKRVWFVGYGTQTELLEKKIKERGLLEYCSYLGPKTHQELNELYHQADVMIFPTMLYESLGLVGLEAMACGCPVIGSNIGCLPEYIKDETTGFLFEPGNSHELANKIVDYYNLSDNQKDIMRMQAIKMAGKYDSDEISQRLVNKFKDIPFII
;
A
#
# COMPACT_ATOMS: atom_id res chain seq x y z
N MET A 1 7.37 8.99 -25.23
CA MET A 1 5.90 8.79 -25.14
C MET A 1 5.28 9.95 -24.37
N LYS A 2 4.17 10.50 -24.83
CA LYS A 2 3.42 11.54 -24.15
C LYS A 2 2.16 10.95 -23.50
N ILE A 3 2.09 10.98 -22.18
CA ILE A 3 1.04 10.30 -21.40
C ILE A 3 0.21 11.35 -20.65
N LEU A 4 -1.12 11.25 -20.72
CA LEU A 4 -2.00 12.02 -19.84
C LEU A 4 -2.17 11.27 -18.52
N LEU A 5 -1.57 11.78 -17.45
CA LEU A 5 -1.65 11.20 -16.12
C LEU A 5 -2.79 11.84 -15.31
N ILE A 6 -3.77 11.04 -14.93
CA ILE A 6 -4.97 11.49 -14.23
C ILE A 6 -5.01 10.91 -12.82
N SER A 7 -5.28 11.75 -11.82
CA SER A 7 -5.58 11.30 -10.46
C SER A 7 -6.39 12.35 -9.69
N ASN A 8 -7.37 11.87 -8.93
CA ASN A 8 -8.10 12.71 -7.99
C ASN A 8 -7.34 12.95 -6.66
N MET A 9 -6.10 12.46 -6.57
CA MET A 9 -5.24 12.61 -5.39
C MET A 9 -3.81 12.93 -5.81
N TYR A 10 -3.28 14.06 -5.32
CA TYR A 10 -1.87 14.42 -5.48
C TYR A 10 -1.45 15.35 -4.32
N PRO A 11 -0.19 15.30 -3.85
CA PRO A 11 0.28 16.19 -2.79
C PRO A 11 0.15 17.68 -3.14
N SER A 12 0.00 18.49 -2.12
CA SER A 12 0.11 19.95 -2.18
C SER A 12 1.06 20.43 -1.09
N GLU A 13 1.49 21.70 -1.16
CA GLU A 13 2.34 22.30 -0.13
C GLU A 13 1.73 22.22 1.28
N LYS A 14 0.39 22.34 1.36
CA LYS A 14 -0.36 22.30 2.63
C LYS A 14 -0.77 20.89 3.07
N ASP A 15 -0.75 19.92 2.16
CA ASP A 15 -1.13 18.52 2.44
C ASP A 15 -0.18 17.59 1.68
N LYS A 16 0.99 17.39 2.26
CA LYS A 16 2.08 16.64 1.64
C LYS A 16 1.82 15.13 1.57
N THR A 17 0.86 14.62 2.35
CA THR A 17 0.57 13.19 2.45
C THR A 17 -0.54 12.71 1.52
N TYR A 18 -1.28 13.63 0.88
CA TYR A 18 -2.41 13.30 0.03
C TYR A 18 -1.98 12.82 -1.35
N GLY A 19 -2.12 11.52 -1.63
CA GLY A 19 -1.79 10.94 -2.93
C GLY A 19 -0.28 10.81 -3.18
N THR A 20 0.52 10.58 -2.14
CA THR A 20 1.98 10.36 -2.24
C THR A 20 2.34 9.23 -3.19
N PHE A 21 1.53 8.17 -3.24
CA PHE A 21 1.74 7.04 -4.14
C PHE A 21 1.70 7.44 -5.64
N VAL A 22 0.87 8.44 -6.03
CA VAL A 22 0.84 8.96 -7.41
C VAL A 22 2.10 9.77 -7.70
N LYS A 23 2.58 10.52 -6.70
CA LYS A 23 3.84 11.27 -6.81
C LYS A 23 5.01 10.31 -6.98
N MET A 24 5.12 9.29 -6.11
CA MET A 24 6.18 8.28 -6.17
C MET A 24 6.15 7.52 -7.51
N PHE A 25 4.98 7.11 -7.98
CA PHE A 25 4.81 6.51 -9.31
C PHE A 25 5.37 7.42 -10.41
N LYS A 26 4.95 8.70 -10.45
CA LYS A 26 5.39 9.65 -11.47
C LYS A 26 6.91 9.85 -11.43
N GLU A 27 7.45 10.15 -10.25
CA GLU A 27 8.89 10.35 -10.05
C GLU A 27 9.71 9.10 -10.36
N GLY A 28 9.23 7.91 -10.00
CA GLY A 28 9.87 6.63 -10.32
C GLY A 28 9.96 6.40 -11.82
N ILE A 29 8.88 6.63 -12.57
CA ILE A 29 8.90 6.51 -14.04
C ILE A 29 9.83 7.55 -14.68
N GLU A 30 9.76 8.82 -14.25
CA GLU A 30 10.63 9.90 -14.76
C GLU A 30 12.12 9.67 -14.43
N HIS A 31 12.40 8.99 -13.33
CA HIS A 31 13.78 8.61 -12.97
C HIS A 31 14.29 7.44 -13.81
N THR A 32 13.39 6.52 -14.16
CA THR A 32 13.73 5.34 -14.97
C THR A 32 14.01 5.67 -16.43
N THR A 33 13.32 6.66 -17.00
CA THR A 33 13.46 7.01 -18.42
C THR A 33 13.09 8.44 -18.73
N ASN A 34 13.86 9.08 -19.64
CA ASN A 34 13.55 10.40 -20.21
C ASN A 34 12.61 10.30 -21.44
N GLU A 35 12.26 9.10 -21.90
CA GLU A 35 11.42 8.90 -23.07
C GLU A 35 9.93 9.14 -22.78
N ILE A 36 9.53 9.22 -21.51
CA ILE A 36 8.15 9.43 -21.08
C ILE A 36 7.98 10.85 -20.54
N VAL A 37 6.98 11.55 -21.07
CA VAL A 37 6.61 12.89 -20.62
C VAL A 37 5.16 12.86 -20.15
N PHE A 38 4.93 13.21 -18.89
CA PHE A 38 3.59 13.30 -18.33
C PHE A 38 3.00 14.70 -18.48
N ASP A 39 1.81 14.77 -19.07
CA ASP A 39 0.88 15.88 -18.87
C ASP A 39 -0.14 15.47 -17.80
N CYS A 40 -0.43 16.32 -16.84
CA CYS A 40 -1.11 15.90 -15.60
C CYS A 40 -2.47 16.58 -15.42
N CYS A 41 -3.46 15.78 -14.96
CA CYS A 41 -4.72 16.27 -14.41
C CYS A 41 -4.85 15.77 -12.96
N PHE A 42 -4.61 16.65 -11.97
CA PHE A 42 -4.61 16.29 -10.57
C PHE A 42 -5.54 17.13 -9.71
N ILE A 43 -6.20 16.51 -8.73
CA ILE A 43 -6.74 17.22 -7.57
C ILE A 43 -5.65 17.25 -6.48
N ARG A 44 -5.16 18.46 -6.18
CA ARG A 44 -4.07 18.67 -5.21
C ARG A 44 -4.61 18.96 -3.81
N GLY A 45 -4.18 18.16 -2.82
CA GLY A 45 -4.52 18.32 -1.41
C GLY A 45 -6.01 18.17 -1.10
N ARG A 46 -6.32 17.80 0.13
CA ARG A 46 -7.71 17.70 0.63
C ARG A 46 -8.34 19.08 0.78
N SER A 47 -9.67 19.11 0.83
CA SER A 47 -10.42 20.31 1.20
C SER A 47 -11.51 19.96 2.20
N LYS A 48 -11.62 20.77 3.27
CA LYS A 48 -12.72 20.68 4.24
C LYS A 48 -13.98 21.40 3.75
N SER A 49 -13.83 22.43 2.90
CA SER A 49 -14.95 23.19 2.36
C SER A 49 -15.62 22.47 1.19
N PHE A 50 -16.92 22.31 1.25
CA PHE A 50 -17.73 21.70 0.16
C PHE A 50 -17.59 22.48 -1.15
N MET A 51 -17.67 23.80 -1.11
CA MET A 51 -17.57 24.67 -2.31
C MET A 51 -16.21 24.55 -2.99
N VAL A 52 -15.12 24.52 -2.19
CA VAL A 52 -13.76 24.32 -2.73
C VAL A 52 -13.61 22.92 -3.32
N LYS A 53 -14.20 21.89 -2.69
CA LYS A 53 -14.20 20.53 -3.24
C LYS A 53 -14.93 20.49 -4.57
N LEU A 54 -16.12 21.09 -4.66
CA LEU A 54 -16.92 21.16 -5.90
C LEU A 54 -16.15 21.85 -7.02
N TYR A 55 -15.53 23.02 -6.73
CA TYR A 55 -14.68 23.74 -7.69
C TYR A 55 -13.49 22.91 -8.19
N LYS A 56 -12.79 22.20 -7.27
CA LYS A 56 -11.67 21.32 -7.64
C LYS A 56 -12.13 20.22 -8.60
N TYR A 57 -13.28 19.59 -8.35
CA TYR A 57 -13.82 18.55 -9.24
C TYR A 57 -14.30 19.11 -10.58
N LEU A 58 -14.91 20.29 -10.60
CA LEU A 58 -15.29 20.96 -11.85
C LEU A 58 -14.05 21.22 -12.74
N VAL A 59 -13.02 21.84 -12.17
CA VAL A 59 -11.75 22.09 -12.88
C VAL A 59 -11.10 20.77 -13.34
N PHE A 60 -11.14 19.75 -12.51
CA PHE A 60 -10.60 18.43 -12.83
C PHE A 60 -11.32 17.80 -14.03
N TYR A 61 -12.64 17.79 -14.04
CA TYR A 61 -13.41 17.24 -15.16
C TYR A 61 -13.24 18.06 -16.46
N VAL A 62 -13.29 19.39 -16.38
CA VAL A 62 -13.05 20.25 -17.54
C VAL A 62 -11.65 20.02 -18.11
N SER A 63 -10.63 19.94 -17.25
CA SER A 63 -9.25 19.64 -17.67
C SER A 63 -9.12 18.28 -18.36
N ILE A 64 -9.74 17.22 -17.79
CA ILE A 64 -9.73 15.88 -18.41
C ILE A 64 -10.38 15.93 -19.79
N ILE A 65 -11.58 16.52 -19.88
CA ILE A 65 -12.33 16.60 -21.15
C ILE A 65 -11.52 17.40 -22.19
N TYR A 66 -11.05 18.60 -21.84
CA TYR A 66 -10.28 19.42 -22.75
C TYR A 66 -9.02 18.71 -23.26
N LYS A 67 -8.19 18.19 -22.34
CA LYS A 67 -6.94 17.52 -22.70
C LYS A 67 -7.21 16.26 -23.51
N THR A 68 -8.18 15.43 -23.11
CA THR A 68 -8.51 14.19 -23.81
C THR A 68 -9.02 14.43 -25.22
N LEU A 69 -9.84 15.46 -25.45
CA LEU A 69 -10.44 15.72 -26.75
C LEU A 69 -9.52 16.50 -27.71
N PHE A 70 -8.74 17.45 -27.19
CA PHE A 70 -8.01 18.41 -28.01
C PHE A 70 -6.48 18.23 -28.03
N THR A 71 -5.94 17.26 -27.24
CA THR A 71 -4.50 16.97 -27.25
C THR A 71 -4.28 15.51 -27.65
N LYS A 72 -3.18 15.21 -28.38
CA LYS A 72 -2.76 13.84 -28.69
C LYS A 72 -1.87 13.31 -27.56
N TYR A 73 -2.20 12.14 -27.08
CA TYR A 73 -1.40 11.34 -26.16
C TYR A 73 -1.24 9.93 -26.72
N ASP A 74 -0.14 9.27 -26.38
CA ASP A 74 0.06 7.86 -26.72
C ASP A 74 -0.95 6.99 -25.98
N PHE A 75 -1.19 7.31 -24.71
CA PHE A 75 -2.30 6.76 -23.92
C PHE A 75 -2.64 7.67 -22.73
N ILE A 76 -3.77 7.38 -22.09
CA ILE A 76 -4.21 7.99 -20.83
C ILE A 76 -3.95 7.01 -19.72
N TYR A 77 -3.25 7.44 -18.67
CA TYR A 77 -3.01 6.66 -17.44
C TYR A 77 -3.84 7.22 -16.30
N ASN A 78 -4.79 6.43 -15.80
CA ASN A 78 -5.71 6.88 -14.75
C ASN A 78 -5.45 6.14 -13.44
N HIS A 79 -4.96 6.86 -12.43
CA HIS A 79 -4.88 6.38 -11.05
C HIS A 79 -6.23 6.53 -10.35
N GLN A 80 -6.64 5.51 -9.60
CA GLN A 80 -7.95 5.46 -8.95
C GLN A 80 -9.10 5.63 -9.95
N ILE A 81 -9.53 4.50 -10.47
CA ILE A 81 -10.36 4.36 -11.66
C ILE A 81 -11.71 5.08 -11.62
N THR A 82 -12.27 5.32 -10.41
CA THR A 82 -13.67 5.71 -10.25
C THR A 82 -13.92 7.19 -10.52
N HIS A 83 -13.11 8.07 -9.93
CA HIS A 83 -13.41 9.51 -9.95
C HIS A 83 -13.26 10.18 -11.31
N ALA A 84 -12.39 9.69 -12.20
CA ALA A 84 -12.25 10.21 -13.55
C ALA A 84 -13.23 9.57 -14.55
N ALA A 85 -13.89 8.47 -14.17
CA ALA A 85 -14.76 7.70 -15.06
C ALA A 85 -15.85 8.53 -15.75
N PRO A 86 -16.58 9.46 -15.08
CA PRO A 86 -17.59 10.25 -15.74
C PRO A 86 -17.06 11.06 -16.92
N ALA A 87 -15.92 11.74 -16.73
CA ALA A 87 -15.28 12.54 -17.79
C ALA A 87 -14.70 11.69 -18.92
N LEU A 88 -14.05 10.58 -18.58
CA LEU A 88 -13.48 9.66 -19.58
C LEU A 88 -14.55 8.98 -20.41
N ARG A 89 -15.67 8.55 -19.81
CA ARG A 89 -16.84 8.02 -20.55
C ARG A 89 -17.42 9.04 -21.52
N PHE A 90 -17.58 10.28 -21.06
CA PHE A 90 -18.02 11.37 -21.95
C PHE A 90 -17.06 11.53 -23.14
N CYS A 91 -15.75 11.55 -22.90
CA CYS A 91 -14.76 11.66 -23.97
C CYS A 91 -14.80 10.49 -24.95
N ARG A 92 -15.10 9.27 -24.49
CA ARG A 92 -15.23 8.07 -25.38
C ARG A 92 -16.32 8.21 -26.41
N CYS A 93 -17.35 9.00 -26.15
CA CYS A 93 -18.41 9.25 -27.15
C CYS A 93 -17.91 10.05 -28.37
N PHE A 94 -16.82 10.80 -28.24
CA PHE A 94 -16.31 11.69 -29.28
C PHE A 94 -14.94 11.28 -29.84
N ARG A 95 -14.16 10.54 -29.07
CA ARG A 95 -12.79 10.19 -29.47
C ARG A 95 -12.38 8.82 -28.92
N LYS A 96 -11.76 8.00 -29.76
CA LYS A 96 -11.04 6.79 -29.30
C LYS A 96 -9.67 7.19 -28.76
N PHE A 97 -9.26 6.59 -27.66
CA PHE A 97 -7.94 6.77 -27.03
C PHE A 97 -7.53 5.48 -26.31
N LYS A 98 -6.24 5.26 -26.19
CA LYS A 98 -5.68 4.16 -25.38
C LYS A 98 -5.81 4.50 -23.90
N LEU A 99 -6.17 3.53 -23.09
CA LEU A 99 -6.48 3.72 -21.69
C LEU A 99 -5.79 2.66 -20.82
N VAL A 100 -5.00 3.13 -19.88
CA VAL A 100 -4.43 2.34 -18.79
C VAL A 100 -5.14 2.73 -17.48
N MET A 101 -5.71 1.73 -16.79
CA MET A 101 -6.45 1.92 -15.56
C MET A 101 -5.67 1.32 -14.39
N ASN A 102 -5.30 2.12 -13.39
CA ASN A 102 -4.55 1.64 -12.22
C ASN A 102 -5.46 1.56 -10.99
N ILE A 103 -5.66 0.35 -10.50
CA ILE A 103 -6.49 0.01 -9.35
C ILE A 103 -5.65 0.05 -8.07
N HIS A 104 -6.21 0.66 -7.02
CA HIS A 104 -5.55 0.80 -5.72
C HIS A 104 -6.30 0.10 -4.55
N GLY A 105 -7.25 -0.76 -4.85
CA GLY A 105 -8.00 -1.56 -3.87
C GLY A 105 -9.29 -0.90 -3.41
N GLY A 106 -9.26 0.26 -2.76
CA GLY A 106 -10.46 0.96 -2.30
C GLY A 106 -11.41 1.43 -3.41
N ASP A 107 -10.94 1.49 -4.64
CA ASP A 107 -11.71 1.81 -5.83
C ASP A 107 -12.47 0.59 -6.41
N ILE A 108 -12.08 -0.62 -6.04
CA ILE A 108 -12.77 -1.87 -6.37
C ILE A 108 -13.57 -2.40 -5.18
N LEU A 109 -12.98 -2.37 -3.97
CA LEU A 109 -13.65 -2.80 -2.74
C LEU A 109 -14.40 -1.60 -2.13
N THR A 110 -15.50 -1.24 -2.76
CA THR A 110 -16.34 -0.08 -2.39
C THR A 110 -17.06 -0.33 -1.06
N ILE A 111 -17.09 0.68 -0.19
CA ILE A 111 -17.70 0.61 1.14
C ILE A 111 -19.00 1.42 1.25
N ASP A 112 -19.33 2.23 0.26
CA ASP A 112 -20.52 3.08 0.25
C ASP A 112 -21.17 3.17 -1.13
N LYS A 113 -22.46 3.53 -1.17
CA LYS A 113 -23.27 3.61 -2.40
C LYS A 113 -22.73 4.61 -3.44
N THR A 114 -22.01 5.65 -3.01
CA THR A 114 -21.46 6.64 -3.95
C THR A 114 -20.27 6.05 -4.68
N SER A 115 -19.37 5.40 -3.94
CA SER A 115 -18.22 4.68 -4.49
C SER A 115 -18.66 3.55 -5.42
N GLU A 116 -19.74 2.83 -5.07
CA GLU A 116 -20.33 1.79 -5.91
C GLU A 116 -20.84 2.34 -7.25
N ARG A 117 -21.63 3.44 -7.23
CA ARG A 117 -22.10 4.10 -8.46
C ARG A 117 -20.95 4.59 -9.35
N LEU A 118 -19.89 5.12 -8.75
CA LEU A 118 -18.72 5.54 -9.50
C LEU A 118 -17.97 4.36 -10.11
N LEU A 119 -17.92 3.22 -9.41
CA LEU A 119 -17.39 1.98 -9.95
C LEU A 119 -18.21 1.48 -11.13
N ASP A 120 -19.56 1.46 -11.02
CA ASP A 120 -20.46 1.09 -12.13
C ASP A 120 -20.20 1.94 -13.39
N MET A 121 -19.89 3.22 -13.19
CA MET A 121 -19.49 4.09 -14.30
C MET A 121 -18.11 3.77 -14.85
N ALA A 122 -17.20 3.20 -14.04
CA ALA A 122 -15.85 2.83 -14.47
C ALA A 122 -15.80 1.45 -15.15
N ILE A 123 -16.72 0.52 -14.85
CA ILE A 123 -16.72 -0.85 -15.40
C ILE A 123 -16.61 -0.89 -16.92
N PRO A 124 -17.40 -0.14 -17.73
CA PRO A 124 -17.25 -0.17 -19.17
C PRO A 124 -15.88 0.31 -19.67
N LEU A 125 -15.25 1.25 -18.96
CA LEU A 125 -13.90 1.70 -19.26
C LEU A 125 -12.84 0.66 -18.92
N LEU A 126 -13.05 -0.11 -17.85
CA LEU A 126 -12.17 -1.22 -17.46
C LEU A 126 -12.23 -2.36 -18.48
N ILE A 127 -13.42 -2.75 -18.93
CA ILE A 127 -13.59 -3.79 -19.95
C ILE A 127 -12.91 -3.39 -21.27
N ASP A 128 -12.97 -2.10 -21.61
CA ASP A 128 -12.40 -1.50 -22.82
C ASP A 128 -10.93 -1.05 -22.66
N ALA A 129 -10.34 -1.20 -21.47
CA ALA A 129 -8.99 -0.74 -21.19
C ALA A 129 -7.94 -1.58 -21.95
N ASP A 130 -6.91 -0.92 -22.48
CA ASP A 130 -5.78 -1.57 -23.13
C ASP A 130 -4.87 -2.28 -22.10
N LEU A 131 -4.85 -1.76 -20.87
CA LEU A 131 -4.13 -2.33 -19.75
C LEU A 131 -4.80 -1.95 -18.42
N ILE A 132 -4.90 -2.92 -17.52
CA ILE A 132 -5.33 -2.70 -16.13
C ILE A 132 -4.16 -3.06 -15.21
N VAL A 133 -3.68 -2.07 -14.48
CA VAL A 133 -2.62 -2.27 -13.49
C VAL A 133 -3.25 -2.53 -12.12
N VAL A 134 -2.82 -3.60 -11.47
CA VAL A 134 -3.30 -4.02 -10.14
C VAL A 134 -2.13 -4.18 -9.17
N PRO A 135 -2.31 -3.93 -7.86
CA PRO A 135 -1.20 -3.89 -6.92
C PRO A 135 -0.63 -5.28 -6.54
N SER A 136 -1.39 -6.36 -6.72
CA SER A 136 -1.02 -7.71 -6.29
C SER A 136 -1.77 -8.79 -7.08
N GLU A 137 -1.33 -10.03 -7.04
CA GLU A 137 -2.04 -11.18 -7.63
C GLU A 137 -3.41 -11.38 -6.93
N TYR A 138 -3.49 -11.13 -5.63
CA TYR A 138 -4.76 -11.12 -4.91
C TYR A 138 -5.77 -10.15 -5.56
N PHE A 139 -5.37 -8.90 -5.80
CA PHE A 139 -6.25 -7.92 -6.44
C PHE A 139 -6.55 -8.23 -7.90
N LYS A 140 -5.65 -8.87 -8.63
CA LYS A 140 -5.93 -9.42 -9.96
C LYS A 140 -7.10 -10.40 -9.92
N ASN A 141 -7.08 -11.34 -8.97
CA ASN A 141 -8.17 -12.28 -8.78
C ASN A 141 -9.48 -11.59 -8.32
N VAL A 142 -9.40 -10.59 -7.44
CA VAL A 142 -10.55 -9.78 -7.03
C VAL A 142 -11.20 -9.11 -8.24
N VAL A 143 -10.42 -8.51 -9.14
CA VAL A 143 -10.92 -7.84 -10.34
C VAL A 143 -11.59 -8.83 -11.29
N LEU A 144 -10.94 -9.97 -11.58
CA LEU A 144 -11.49 -11.02 -12.45
C LEU A 144 -12.82 -11.58 -11.93
N ASN A 145 -12.91 -11.79 -10.62
CA ASN A 145 -14.13 -12.31 -9.99
C ASN A 145 -15.27 -11.26 -9.93
N LYS A 146 -14.91 -9.98 -9.72
CA LYS A 146 -15.90 -8.91 -9.52
C LYS A 146 -16.44 -8.34 -10.83
N ILE A 147 -15.64 -8.31 -11.89
CA ILE A 147 -15.98 -7.66 -13.15
C ILE A 147 -15.91 -8.69 -14.29
N PRO A 148 -17.02 -9.39 -14.58
CA PRO A 148 -17.10 -10.27 -15.73
C PRO A 148 -16.83 -9.49 -17.04
N GLY A 149 -16.05 -10.08 -17.94
CA GLY A 149 -15.70 -9.47 -19.23
C GLY A 149 -14.29 -8.88 -19.29
N ILE A 150 -13.58 -8.75 -18.18
CA ILE A 150 -12.14 -8.44 -18.20
C ILE A 150 -11.35 -9.72 -18.51
N ALA A 151 -10.51 -9.67 -19.53
CA ALA A 151 -9.61 -10.78 -19.85
C ALA A 151 -8.37 -10.76 -18.94
N SER A 152 -7.91 -11.94 -18.50
CA SER A 152 -6.72 -12.04 -17.65
C SER A 152 -5.46 -11.40 -18.29
N GLY A 153 -5.36 -11.42 -19.63
CA GLY A 153 -4.27 -10.78 -20.37
C GLY A 153 -4.27 -9.25 -20.35
N GLN A 154 -5.39 -8.62 -19.97
CA GLN A 154 -5.47 -7.15 -19.77
C GLN A 154 -4.89 -6.71 -18.43
N LEU A 155 -4.70 -7.64 -17.47
CA LEU A 155 -4.24 -7.34 -16.12
C LEU A 155 -2.72 -7.49 -16.01
N PHE A 156 -2.09 -6.47 -15.46
CA PHE A 156 -0.66 -6.46 -15.13
C PHE A 156 -0.46 -6.15 -13.66
N VAL A 157 0.24 -7.04 -12.96
CA VAL A 157 0.55 -6.84 -11.54
C VAL A 157 1.78 -5.95 -11.42
N SER A 158 1.58 -4.80 -10.78
CA SER A 158 2.62 -3.83 -10.46
C SER A 158 2.40 -3.28 -9.06
N ALA A 159 3.36 -3.44 -8.22
CA ALA A 159 3.29 -3.24 -6.77
C ALA A 159 3.31 -1.76 -6.35
N SER A 160 2.37 -0.95 -6.83
CA SER A 160 2.03 0.40 -6.33
C SER A 160 3.22 1.34 -5.98
N GLY A 161 4.28 1.31 -6.79
CA GLY A 161 5.49 2.11 -6.59
C GLY A 161 6.63 1.39 -5.84
N GLY A 162 6.33 0.25 -5.21
CA GLY A 162 7.36 -0.57 -4.57
C GLY A 162 7.95 0.02 -3.28
N VAL A 163 9.02 -0.60 -2.82
CA VAL A 163 9.83 -0.17 -1.68
C VAL A 163 11.01 0.64 -2.17
N ASP A 164 11.23 1.81 -1.58
CA ASP A 164 12.41 2.63 -1.89
C ASP A 164 13.66 2.00 -1.26
N GLY A 165 14.41 1.24 -2.07
CA GLY A 165 15.65 0.58 -1.66
C GLY A 165 16.80 1.53 -1.32
N LYS A 166 16.67 2.85 -1.54
CA LYS A 166 17.64 3.87 -1.09
C LYS A 166 17.36 4.31 0.34
N VAL A 167 16.10 4.16 0.79
CA VAL A 167 15.67 4.53 2.14
C VAL A 167 15.62 3.29 3.03
N PHE A 168 14.93 2.23 2.59
CA PHE A 168 14.78 1.00 3.34
C PHE A 168 15.86 0.00 2.93
N THR A 169 16.95 0.00 3.65
CA THR A 169 18.13 -0.83 3.38
C THR A 169 18.41 -1.72 4.58
N HIS A 170 18.88 -2.93 4.36
CA HIS A 170 19.45 -3.73 5.46
C HIS A 170 20.82 -3.17 5.85
N GLY A 171 21.07 -3.01 7.15
CA GLY A 171 22.39 -2.68 7.68
C GLY A 171 23.36 -3.85 7.52
N ASN A 172 24.67 -3.54 7.51
CA ASN A 172 25.72 -4.58 7.50
C ASN A 172 25.79 -5.39 8.79
N ASP A 173 25.29 -4.84 9.90
CA ASP A 173 25.15 -5.51 11.18
C ASP A 173 23.65 -5.68 11.50
N CYS A 174 23.19 -6.92 11.53
CA CYS A 174 21.98 -7.26 12.26
C CYS A 174 22.34 -7.08 13.73
N GLY A 175 21.98 -5.92 14.31
CA GLY A 175 22.20 -5.63 15.73
C GLY A 175 21.69 -6.77 16.62
N ASP A 176 22.25 -6.89 17.82
CA ASP A 176 21.77 -7.88 18.80
C ASP A 176 20.26 -7.76 18.96
N LEU A 177 19.58 -8.91 18.98
CA LEU A 177 18.14 -8.98 19.21
C LEU A 177 17.78 -8.35 20.56
N THR A 178 17.03 -7.27 20.52
CA THR A 178 16.76 -6.43 21.69
C THR A 178 15.46 -6.77 22.40
N GLY A 179 14.72 -7.76 21.92
CA GLY A 179 13.37 -8.07 22.40
C GLY A 179 12.32 -7.08 21.89
N THR A 180 12.57 -6.36 20.79
CA THR A 180 11.70 -5.29 20.29
C THR A 180 10.71 -5.81 19.26
N ILE A 181 9.44 -5.69 19.56
CA ILE A 181 8.29 -5.97 18.69
C ILE A 181 7.77 -4.63 18.17
N MET A 182 7.58 -4.48 16.88
CA MET A 182 7.15 -3.21 16.28
C MET A 182 5.82 -3.35 15.54
N TYR A 183 4.95 -2.36 15.71
CA TYR A 183 3.74 -2.16 14.91
C TYR A 183 3.84 -0.84 14.16
N VAL A 184 3.59 -0.85 12.86
CA VAL A 184 3.60 0.35 12.01
C VAL A 184 2.33 0.38 11.17
N SER A 185 1.42 1.29 11.48
CA SER A 185 0.23 1.54 10.66
C SER A 185 -0.49 2.81 11.14
N ARG A 186 -1.54 3.20 10.41
CA ARG A 186 -2.51 4.13 10.97
C ARG A 186 -3.21 3.49 12.16
N ILE A 187 -3.42 4.26 13.23
CA ILE A 187 -4.14 3.80 14.43
C ILE A 187 -5.65 4.02 14.19
N ASP A 188 -6.22 3.20 13.31
CA ASP A 188 -7.62 3.27 12.89
C ASP A 188 -8.31 1.91 13.06
N THR A 189 -9.64 1.91 13.00
CA THR A 189 -10.45 0.68 13.02
C THR A 189 -10.01 -0.28 11.91
N GLY A 190 -9.87 -1.55 12.25
CA GLY A 190 -9.49 -2.62 11.33
C GLY A 190 -7.98 -2.73 11.04
N LYS A 191 -7.14 -1.84 11.60
CA LYS A 191 -5.68 -1.94 11.47
C LYS A 191 -5.04 -2.87 12.51
N GLY A 192 -5.84 -3.44 13.44
CA GLY A 192 -5.46 -4.52 14.33
C GLY A 192 -4.53 -4.12 15.49
N TRP A 193 -4.35 -2.83 15.77
CA TRP A 193 -3.59 -2.38 16.93
C TRP A 193 -4.14 -2.94 18.24
N ASP A 194 -5.45 -3.10 18.31
CA ASP A 194 -6.20 -3.66 19.44
C ASP A 194 -5.97 -5.17 19.59
N VAL A 195 -5.83 -5.90 18.47
CA VAL A 195 -5.46 -7.32 18.43
C VAL A 195 -4.06 -7.53 19.00
N LEU A 196 -3.10 -6.65 18.66
CA LEU A 196 -1.75 -6.71 19.24
C LEU A 196 -1.76 -6.40 20.72
N VAL A 197 -2.52 -5.39 21.19
CA VAL A 197 -2.62 -5.07 22.63
C VAL A 197 -3.19 -6.26 23.42
N ASP A 198 -4.19 -6.95 22.86
CA ASP A 198 -4.77 -8.14 23.51
C ASP A 198 -3.78 -9.33 23.51
N ALA A 199 -3.03 -9.54 22.42
CA ALA A 199 -1.95 -10.55 22.37
C ALA A 199 -0.85 -10.27 23.40
N VAL A 200 -0.41 -9.01 23.55
CA VAL A 200 0.58 -8.61 24.57
C VAL A 200 0.06 -8.81 25.98
N SER A 201 -1.23 -8.53 26.21
CA SER A 201 -1.87 -8.78 27.51
C SER A 201 -1.86 -10.27 27.88
N GLU A 202 -2.10 -11.15 26.89
CA GLU A 202 -2.01 -12.60 27.06
C GLU A 202 -0.56 -13.05 27.33
N LEU A 203 0.40 -12.55 26.56
CA LEU A 203 1.84 -12.82 26.78
C LEU A 203 2.28 -12.43 28.19
N LYS A 204 1.81 -11.27 28.69
CA LYS A 204 2.06 -10.83 30.07
C LYS A 204 1.50 -11.82 31.09
N SER A 205 0.24 -12.22 30.94
CA SER A 205 -0.39 -13.15 31.88
C SER A 205 0.31 -14.52 31.96
N LYS A 206 0.96 -14.92 30.84
CA LYS A 206 1.75 -16.16 30.72
C LYS A 206 3.24 -15.98 31.09
N GLY A 207 3.69 -14.78 31.48
CA GLY A 207 5.09 -14.46 31.76
C GLY A 207 6.02 -14.53 30.54
N LYS A 208 5.47 -14.46 29.32
CA LYS A 208 6.22 -14.59 28.05
C LYS A 208 6.67 -13.27 27.46
N ILE A 209 6.27 -12.12 28.05
CA ILE A 209 6.65 -10.78 27.57
C ILE A 209 7.90 -10.21 28.27
N THR A 210 8.38 -10.87 29.34
CA THR A 210 9.53 -10.42 30.11
C THR A 210 10.76 -10.22 29.20
N GLY A 211 11.44 -9.07 29.35
CA GLY A 211 12.59 -8.70 28.52
C GLY A 211 12.22 -8.26 27.10
N LYS A 212 10.93 -8.08 26.79
CA LYS A 212 10.47 -7.60 25.50
C LYS A 212 9.80 -6.24 25.62
N ARG A 213 9.81 -5.48 24.53
CA ARG A 213 9.13 -4.18 24.42
C ARG A 213 8.33 -4.15 23.11
N VAL A 214 7.25 -3.37 23.09
CA VAL A 214 6.36 -3.24 21.94
C VAL A 214 6.24 -1.78 21.57
N TRP A 215 6.61 -1.43 20.36
CA TRP A 215 6.51 -0.09 19.82
C TRP A 215 5.30 0.04 18.88
N PHE A 216 4.45 1.02 19.17
CA PHE A 216 3.35 1.42 18.30
C PHE A 216 3.73 2.70 17.57
N VAL A 217 3.84 2.62 16.24
CA VAL A 217 4.23 3.73 15.38
C VAL A 217 3.10 4.06 14.41
N GLY A 218 2.81 5.36 14.29
CA GLY A 218 1.78 5.88 13.40
C GLY A 218 0.84 6.84 14.12
N TYR A 219 -0.25 7.20 13.46
CA TYR A 219 -1.28 8.08 13.99
C TYR A 219 -2.63 7.75 13.34
N GLY A 220 -3.72 7.99 14.03
CA GLY A 220 -5.05 7.75 13.50
C GLY A 220 -6.15 8.24 14.45
N THR A 221 -7.38 7.96 14.06
CA THR A 221 -8.58 8.39 14.80
C THR A 221 -8.74 7.69 16.15
N GLN A 222 -8.03 6.56 16.35
CA GLN A 222 -8.11 5.76 17.57
C GLN A 222 -6.83 5.83 18.43
N THR A 223 -5.96 6.82 18.21
CA THR A 223 -4.70 6.96 18.96
C THR A 223 -4.94 7.06 20.46
N GLU A 224 -5.88 7.91 20.90
CA GLU A 224 -6.22 8.04 22.32
C GLU A 224 -6.79 6.75 22.92
N LEU A 225 -7.54 5.98 22.10
CA LEU A 225 -8.08 4.68 22.51
C LEU A 225 -6.98 3.64 22.70
N LEU A 226 -5.96 3.64 21.84
CA LEU A 226 -4.77 2.78 21.97
C LEU A 226 -4.07 3.05 23.30
N GLU A 227 -3.73 4.31 23.60
CA GLU A 227 -3.03 4.69 24.84
C GLU A 227 -3.86 4.33 26.08
N LYS A 228 -5.17 4.59 26.03
CA LYS A 228 -6.11 4.18 27.07
C LYS A 228 -6.10 2.67 27.29
N LYS A 229 -6.21 1.87 26.23
CA LYS A 229 -6.24 0.41 26.30
C LYS A 229 -4.93 -0.16 26.86
N ILE A 230 -3.78 0.37 26.46
CA ILE A 230 -2.46 0.00 27.04
C ILE A 230 -2.44 0.23 28.55
N LYS A 231 -2.91 1.39 29.00
CA LYS A 231 -2.98 1.73 30.44
C LYS A 231 -3.94 0.82 31.21
N GLU A 232 -5.15 0.61 30.70
CA GLU A 232 -6.17 -0.23 31.34
C GLU A 232 -5.74 -1.70 31.46
N ARG A 233 -4.97 -2.21 30.50
CA ARG A 233 -4.37 -3.56 30.53
C ARG A 233 -3.10 -3.62 31.39
N GLY A 234 -2.63 -2.50 31.95
CA GLY A 234 -1.41 -2.43 32.75
C GLY A 234 -0.16 -2.76 31.94
N LEU A 235 -0.08 -2.35 30.68
CA LEU A 235 1.01 -2.68 29.76
C LEU A 235 2.03 -1.56 29.56
N LEU A 236 1.99 -0.50 30.35
CA LEU A 236 2.88 0.66 30.22
C LEU A 236 4.38 0.34 30.35
N GLU A 237 4.71 -0.74 31.05
CA GLU A 237 6.09 -1.23 31.18
C GLU A 237 6.62 -1.84 29.87
N TYR A 238 5.72 -2.40 29.04
CA TYR A 238 6.08 -3.16 27.82
C TYR A 238 5.78 -2.37 26.55
N CYS A 239 4.76 -1.51 26.55
CA CYS A 239 4.25 -0.85 25.36
C CYS A 239 4.57 0.64 25.35
N SER A 240 5.11 1.14 24.25
CA SER A 240 5.38 2.55 24.01
C SER A 240 4.73 3.01 22.70
N TYR A 241 4.01 4.14 22.77
CA TYR A 241 3.52 4.83 21.58
C TYR A 241 4.56 5.89 21.15
N LEU A 242 5.08 5.74 19.93
CA LEU A 242 6.17 6.58 19.40
C LEU A 242 5.68 7.68 18.44
N GLY A 243 4.37 7.74 18.15
CA GLY A 243 3.81 8.69 17.22
C GLY A 243 4.16 8.40 15.74
N PRO A 244 3.77 9.30 14.83
CA PRO A 244 4.13 9.18 13.40
C PRO A 244 5.61 9.42 13.18
N LYS A 245 6.19 8.73 12.19
CA LYS A 245 7.60 8.76 11.84
C LYS A 245 7.80 9.02 10.35
N THR A 246 8.91 9.64 9.99
CA THR A 246 9.40 9.74 8.60
C THR A 246 9.94 8.40 8.12
N HIS A 247 10.11 8.22 6.81
CA HIS A 247 10.68 6.99 6.27
C HIS A 247 12.11 6.73 6.79
N GLN A 248 12.93 7.77 6.97
CA GLN A 248 14.27 7.62 7.56
C GLN A 248 14.21 7.13 9.01
N GLU A 249 13.34 7.73 9.83
CA GLU A 249 13.15 7.27 11.21
C GLU A 249 12.57 5.85 11.26
N LEU A 250 11.66 5.48 10.31
CA LEU A 250 11.14 4.12 10.22
C LEU A 250 12.24 3.12 9.87
N ASN A 251 13.14 3.45 8.94
CA ASN A 251 14.28 2.61 8.62
C ASN A 251 15.15 2.32 9.86
N GLU A 252 15.45 3.35 10.65
CA GLU A 252 16.22 3.19 11.89
C GLU A 252 15.48 2.31 12.93
N LEU A 253 14.16 2.47 13.05
CA LEU A 253 13.36 1.67 13.96
C LEU A 253 13.21 0.21 13.50
N TYR A 254 13.09 -0.04 12.20
CA TYR A 254 13.06 -1.40 11.66
C TYR A 254 14.36 -2.16 11.92
N HIS A 255 15.53 -1.50 11.87
CA HIS A 255 16.82 -2.11 12.24
C HIS A 255 16.92 -2.48 13.72
N GLN A 256 16.19 -1.76 14.59
CA GLN A 256 16.16 -2.03 16.03
C GLN A 256 15.07 -3.02 16.43
N ALA A 257 14.15 -3.34 15.53
CA ALA A 257 13.06 -4.27 15.77
C ALA A 257 13.45 -5.69 15.42
N ASP A 258 13.15 -6.63 16.31
CA ASP A 258 13.35 -8.05 16.02
C ASP A 258 12.33 -8.56 15.03
N VAL A 259 11.09 -8.08 15.15
CA VAL A 259 9.94 -8.51 14.36
C VAL A 259 8.89 -7.40 14.25
N MET A 260 8.30 -7.24 13.07
CA MET A 260 7.17 -6.35 12.85
C MET A 260 5.87 -7.14 12.90
N ILE A 261 4.86 -6.61 13.59
CA ILE A 261 3.51 -7.16 13.62
C ILE A 261 2.61 -6.36 12.68
N PHE A 262 1.95 -7.08 11.75
CA PHE A 262 1.03 -6.50 10.78
C PHE A 262 -0.38 -7.13 10.90
N PRO A 263 -1.12 -6.78 11.97
CA PRO A 263 -2.33 -7.50 12.38
C PRO A 263 -3.61 -6.94 11.72
N THR A 264 -3.50 -6.45 10.48
CA THR A 264 -4.64 -5.85 9.79
C THR A 264 -5.80 -6.82 9.60
N MET A 265 -7.02 -6.32 9.77
CA MET A 265 -8.27 -7.03 9.44
C MET A 265 -8.86 -6.52 8.11
N LEU A 266 -8.13 -5.65 7.40
CA LEU A 266 -8.55 -5.06 6.14
C LEU A 266 -7.79 -5.69 4.97
N TYR A 267 -8.46 -5.75 3.83
CA TYR A 267 -7.81 -6.12 2.57
C TYR A 267 -6.86 -5.00 2.12
N GLU A 268 -5.58 -5.15 2.45
CA GLU A 268 -4.55 -4.22 2.00
C GLU A 268 -4.32 -4.36 0.50
N SER A 269 -4.03 -3.25 -0.18
CA SER A 269 -3.71 -3.29 -1.62
C SER A 269 -2.37 -3.99 -1.89
N LEU A 270 -1.37 -3.69 -1.07
CA LEU A 270 -0.08 -4.38 -1.05
C LEU A 270 0.49 -4.49 0.38
N GLY A 271 0.28 -3.47 1.23
CA GLY A 271 0.82 -3.45 2.59
C GLY A 271 2.31 -3.12 2.62
N LEU A 272 2.70 -2.00 1.99
CA LEU A 272 4.10 -1.57 1.85
C LEU A 272 4.90 -1.59 3.16
N VAL A 273 4.29 -1.24 4.30
CA VAL A 273 4.98 -1.23 5.60
C VAL A 273 5.56 -2.60 5.98
N GLY A 274 4.91 -3.70 5.58
CA GLY A 274 5.46 -5.05 5.78
C GLY A 274 6.69 -5.31 4.91
N LEU A 275 6.65 -4.88 3.65
CA LEU A 275 7.76 -5.00 2.71
C LEU A 275 8.93 -4.06 3.08
N GLU A 276 8.65 -2.85 3.58
CA GLU A 276 9.63 -1.91 4.13
C GLU A 276 10.39 -2.53 5.31
N ALA A 277 9.66 -3.14 6.26
CA ALA A 277 10.26 -3.87 7.37
C ALA A 277 11.15 -5.01 6.88
N MET A 278 10.65 -5.83 5.95
CA MET A 278 11.41 -6.95 5.38
C MET A 278 12.67 -6.48 4.62
N ALA A 279 12.62 -5.35 3.92
CA ALA A 279 13.77 -4.76 3.24
C ALA A 279 14.87 -4.36 4.24
N CYS A 280 14.49 -3.93 5.44
CA CYS A 280 15.40 -3.62 6.54
C CYS A 280 15.87 -4.88 7.32
N GLY A 281 15.47 -6.07 6.91
CA GLY A 281 15.80 -7.31 7.61
C GLY A 281 14.95 -7.57 8.87
N CYS A 282 13.79 -6.94 8.99
CA CYS A 282 12.83 -7.17 10.07
C CYS A 282 11.72 -8.10 9.56
N PRO A 283 11.68 -9.39 9.96
CA PRO A 283 10.62 -10.31 9.57
C PRO A 283 9.24 -9.86 10.04
N VAL A 284 8.19 -10.34 9.37
CA VAL A 284 6.82 -9.90 9.64
C VAL A 284 5.95 -11.04 10.15
N ILE A 285 5.26 -10.82 11.27
CA ILE A 285 4.13 -11.66 11.69
C ILE A 285 2.86 -10.93 11.24
N GLY A 286 2.19 -11.44 10.22
CA GLY A 286 1.06 -10.77 9.58
C GLY A 286 -0.22 -11.58 9.60
N SER A 287 -1.35 -10.89 9.45
CA SER A 287 -2.65 -11.55 9.25
C SER A 287 -2.67 -12.31 7.93
N ASN A 288 -3.24 -13.51 7.94
CA ASN A 288 -3.45 -14.33 6.74
C ASN A 288 -4.64 -13.79 5.93
N ILE A 289 -4.51 -12.58 5.36
CA ILE A 289 -5.58 -11.90 4.62
C ILE A 289 -5.05 -11.13 3.40
N GLY A 290 -5.83 -11.11 2.34
CA GLY A 290 -5.56 -10.29 1.16
C GLY A 290 -4.23 -10.64 0.49
N CYS A 291 -3.41 -9.62 0.25
CA CYS A 291 -2.11 -9.76 -0.40
C CYS A 291 -0.97 -10.17 0.55
N LEU A 292 -1.15 -10.12 1.87
CA LEU A 292 -0.06 -10.39 2.83
C LEU A 292 0.59 -11.75 2.62
N PRO A 293 -0.16 -12.86 2.36
CA PRO A 293 0.44 -14.17 2.07
C PRO A 293 1.26 -14.22 0.76
N GLU A 294 1.21 -13.18 -0.08
CA GLU A 294 2.04 -13.16 -1.29
C GLU A 294 3.52 -12.98 -0.95
N TYR A 295 3.85 -12.27 0.12
CA TYR A 295 5.23 -11.99 0.53
C TYR A 295 5.57 -12.50 1.94
N ILE A 296 4.61 -12.62 2.85
CA ILE A 296 4.81 -13.29 4.13
C ILE A 296 4.61 -14.78 3.91
N LYS A 297 5.71 -15.53 3.86
CA LYS A 297 5.69 -16.99 3.73
C LYS A 297 5.92 -17.59 5.10
N ASP A 298 4.91 -18.32 5.61
CA ASP A 298 4.91 -18.88 6.95
C ASP A 298 6.19 -19.68 7.21
N GLU A 299 6.82 -19.46 8.36
CA GLU A 299 8.10 -20.03 8.79
C GLU A 299 9.33 -19.71 7.90
N THR A 300 9.13 -18.97 6.78
CA THR A 300 10.22 -18.68 5.82
C THR A 300 10.62 -17.22 5.86
N THR A 301 9.68 -16.28 5.65
CA THR A 301 9.93 -14.83 5.67
C THR A 301 9.30 -14.15 6.87
N GLY A 302 8.60 -14.90 7.71
CA GLY A 302 7.84 -14.48 8.87
C GLY A 302 6.80 -15.52 9.25
N PHE A 303 5.71 -15.08 9.88
CA PHE A 303 4.61 -15.95 10.27
C PHE A 303 3.26 -15.37 9.86
N LEU A 304 2.29 -16.24 9.61
CA LEU A 304 0.91 -15.89 9.37
C LEU A 304 0.02 -16.32 10.52
N PHE A 305 -1.02 -15.54 10.80
CA PHE A 305 -2.06 -15.88 11.78
C PHE A 305 -3.44 -15.44 11.29
N GLU A 306 -4.51 -16.03 11.83
CA GLU A 306 -5.88 -15.72 11.46
C GLU A 306 -6.25 -14.26 11.84
N PRO A 307 -6.80 -13.46 10.92
CA PRO A 307 -7.15 -12.07 11.19
C PRO A 307 -8.06 -11.89 12.41
N GLY A 308 -7.67 -11.00 13.33
CA GLY A 308 -8.40 -10.73 14.56
C GLY A 308 -8.14 -11.73 15.71
N ASN A 309 -7.40 -12.82 15.47
CA ASN A 309 -7.10 -13.83 16.48
C ASN A 309 -5.85 -13.42 17.31
N SER A 310 -6.09 -12.68 18.40
CA SER A 310 -5.01 -12.25 19.31
C SER A 310 -4.29 -13.41 20.01
N HIS A 311 -4.99 -14.53 20.26
CA HIS A 311 -4.40 -15.70 20.87
C HIS A 311 -3.38 -16.37 19.94
N GLU A 312 -3.73 -16.55 18.67
CA GLU A 312 -2.82 -17.08 17.67
C GLU A 312 -1.64 -16.16 17.42
N LEU A 313 -1.87 -14.83 17.34
CA LEU A 313 -0.81 -13.84 17.26
C LEU A 313 0.17 -13.98 18.45
N ALA A 314 -0.33 -14.13 19.68
CA ALA A 314 0.52 -14.32 20.84
C ALA A 314 1.37 -15.60 20.71
N ASN A 315 0.80 -16.69 20.20
CA ASN A 315 1.55 -17.95 19.96
C ASN A 315 2.62 -17.74 18.87
N LYS A 316 2.31 -17.09 17.73
CA LYS A 316 3.29 -16.83 16.67
C LYS A 316 4.44 -15.91 17.15
N ILE A 317 4.17 -14.97 18.05
CA ILE A 317 5.23 -14.17 18.71
C ILE A 317 6.14 -15.09 19.54
N VAL A 318 5.57 -16.01 20.32
CA VAL A 318 6.37 -16.99 21.10
C VAL A 318 7.17 -17.90 20.17
N ASP A 319 6.57 -18.40 19.09
CA ASP A 319 7.24 -19.26 18.11
C ASP A 319 8.45 -18.56 17.50
N TYR A 320 8.31 -17.28 17.11
CA TYR A 320 9.43 -16.46 16.60
C TYR A 320 10.57 -16.36 17.62
N TYR A 321 10.27 -16.06 18.87
CA TYR A 321 11.31 -15.93 19.91
C TYR A 321 11.93 -17.27 20.33
N ASN A 322 11.26 -18.38 20.09
CA ASN A 322 11.80 -19.73 20.33
C ASN A 322 12.72 -20.22 19.20
N LEU A 323 12.75 -19.53 18.04
CA LEU A 323 13.72 -19.83 16.98
C LEU A 323 15.15 -19.64 17.49
N SER A 324 16.08 -20.48 17.05
CA SER A 324 17.50 -20.26 17.24
C SER A 324 17.97 -19.02 16.47
N ASP A 325 19.10 -18.44 16.86
CA ASP A 325 19.66 -17.26 16.18
C ASP A 325 19.90 -17.55 14.71
N ASN A 326 20.45 -18.71 14.36
CA ASN A 326 20.63 -19.14 12.97
C ASN A 326 19.31 -19.20 12.17
N GLN A 327 18.21 -19.65 12.78
CA GLN A 327 16.90 -19.70 12.13
C GLN A 327 16.35 -18.26 11.90
N LYS A 328 16.54 -17.38 12.87
CA LYS A 328 16.16 -15.96 12.74
C LYS A 328 16.96 -15.28 11.63
N ASP A 329 18.26 -15.53 11.55
CA ASP A 329 19.12 -14.97 10.49
C ASP A 329 18.71 -15.49 9.11
N ILE A 330 18.40 -16.78 8.97
CA ILE A 330 17.85 -17.34 7.73
C ILE A 330 16.53 -16.65 7.37
N MET A 331 15.62 -16.46 8.31
CA MET A 331 14.33 -15.79 8.07
C MET A 331 14.52 -14.34 7.65
N ARG A 332 15.42 -13.61 8.29
CA ARG A 332 15.81 -12.23 7.91
C ARG A 332 16.32 -12.15 6.48
N MET A 333 17.26 -13.03 6.11
CA MET A 333 17.80 -13.07 4.75
C MET A 333 16.73 -13.40 3.70
N GLN A 334 15.80 -14.30 4.02
CA GLN A 334 14.68 -14.62 3.13
C GLN A 334 13.69 -13.45 3.03
N ALA A 335 13.45 -12.71 4.12
CA ALA A 335 12.62 -11.51 4.14
C ALA A 335 13.22 -10.41 3.23
N ILE A 336 14.51 -10.12 3.38
CA ILE A 336 15.24 -9.17 2.51
C ILE A 336 15.12 -9.58 1.04
N LYS A 337 15.41 -10.84 0.72
CA LYS A 337 15.32 -11.37 -0.64
C LYS A 337 13.90 -11.26 -1.21
N MET A 338 12.88 -11.47 -0.38
CA MET A 338 11.50 -11.32 -0.80
C MET A 338 11.16 -9.84 -1.06
N ALA A 339 11.53 -8.92 -0.18
CA ALA A 339 11.31 -7.49 -0.34
C ALA A 339 12.00 -6.94 -1.59
N GLY A 340 13.18 -7.45 -1.94
CA GLY A 340 13.91 -7.06 -3.17
C GLY A 340 13.12 -7.26 -4.46
N LYS A 341 12.15 -8.20 -4.50
CA LYS A 341 11.26 -8.35 -5.66
C LYS A 341 10.27 -7.20 -5.83
N TYR A 342 10.15 -6.37 -4.81
CA TYR A 342 9.26 -5.21 -4.73
C TYR A 342 10.04 -3.88 -4.73
N ASP A 343 11.31 -3.90 -5.16
CA ASP A 343 12.12 -2.70 -5.32
C ASP A 343 11.49 -1.70 -6.29
N SER A 344 11.46 -0.43 -5.91
CA SER A 344 10.75 0.62 -6.64
C SER A 344 11.34 0.89 -8.03
N ASP A 345 12.68 0.81 -8.18
CA ASP A 345 13.35 1.03 -9.47
C ASP A 345 13.06 -0.14 -10.43
N GLU A 346 13.07 -1.40 -9.93
CA GLU A 346 12.70 -2.58 -10.74
C GLU A 346 11.22 -2.57 -11.15
N ILE A 347 10.31 -2.17 -10.25
CA ILE A 347 8.88 -2.08 -10.54
C ILE A 347 8.64 -1.02 -11.60
N SER A 348 9.27 0.15 -11.48
CA SER A 348 9.17 1.23 -12.45
C SER A 348 9.70 0.78 -13.82
N GLN A 349 10.84 0.07 -13.85
CA GLN A 349 11.40 -0.45 -15.11
C GLN A 349 10.48 -1.47 -15.78
N ARG A 350 9.91 -2.40 -15.02
CA ARG A 350 8.94 -3.39 -15.55
C ARG A 350 7.70 -2.71 -16.12
N LEU A 351 7.22 -1.66 -15.46
CA LEU A 351 6.06 -0.92 -15.92
C LEU A 351 6.36 -0.09 -17.18
N VAL A 352 7.53 0.56 -17.25
CA VAL A 352 8.01 1.24 -18.47
C VAL A 352 8.09 0.29 -19.65
N ASN A 353 8.64 -0.90 -19.45
CA ASN A 353 8.68 -1.92 -20.48
C ASN A 353 7.27 -2.32 -20.93
N LYS A 354 6.34 -2.49 -19.96
CA LYS A 354 4.93 -2.82 -20.26
C LYS A 354 4.22 -1.72 -21.04
N PHE A 355 4.55 -0.45 -20.83
CA PHE A 355 4.01 0.66 -21.62
C PHE A 355 4.43 0.60 -23.08
N LYS A 356 5.64 0.11 -23.39
CA LYS A 356 6.13 -0.06 -24.78
C LYS A 356 5.37 -1.15 -25.53
N ASP A 357 4.75 -2.09 -24.82
CA ASP A 357 3.93 -3.15 -25.43
C ASP A 357 2.51 -2.67 -25.84
N ILE A 358 2.08 -1.48 -25.37
CA ILE A 358 0.76 -0.93 -25.73
C ILE A 358 0.81 -0.47 -27.19
N PRO A 359 0.04 -1.08 -28.11
CA PRO A 359 0.10 -0.72 -29.52
C PRO A 359 -0.34 0.73 -29.74
N PHE A 360 0.41 1.49 -30.52
CA PHE A 360 0.03 2.86 -30.87
C PHE A 360 -1.26 2.88 -31.72
N ILE A 361 -2.08 3.92 -31.55
CA ILE A 361 -3.17 4.21 -32.50
C ILE A 361 -2.51 4.89 -33.69
N ILE A 362 -2.44 4.17 -34.82
CA ILE A 362 -1.99 4.72 -36.11
C ILE A 362 -3.02 5.72 -36.63
#